data_049d59269b01d6f5f3a7bd3b3ce20f49
#
_entry.id   049d59269b01d6f5f3a7bd3b3ce20f49
#
_cell.length_a   1.000
_cell.length_b   1.000
_cell.length_c   1.000
_cell.angle_alpha   90.00
_cell.angle_beta   90.00
_cell.angle_gamma   90.00
#
_symmetry.space_group_name_H-M   'P 1'
#
loop_
_entity.id
_entity.type
_entity.pdbx_description
1 polymer ?
#
loop_
_entity_poly.entity_id
_entity_poly.type
_entity_poly.pdbx_seq_one_letter_code
_entity_poly.pdbx_strand_id
1 'polypeptide(L)'
;KTFNRSLVIYFIFEKMIYNISYKDNKQIELINNSVGKPYSLTSRIKLGGVGSPKYYIKSSDKKIDSLLILDNNDNTCNIEMRPKGIIIRFRSLLETYALIIPYFKLSIFKPTGDTYSIHSGEYKIIIITKTETKRKFIKRILEEKAKISKDYIN
;
A
#
# COMPACT_ATOMS: atom_id res chain seq x y z
N LYS A 1 -7.19 30.83 21.37
CA LYS A 1 -7.63 29.48 21.04
C LYS A 1 -6.50 28.75 20.36
N THR A 2 -5.82 27.89 21.10
CA THR A 2 -4.79 27.01 20.56
C THR A 2 -5.47 25.95 19.71
N PHE A 3 -5.35 26.09 18.40
CA PHE A 3 -5.68 25.03 17.47
C PHE A 3 -4.73 23.85 17.77
N ASN A 4 -5.30 22.73 18.21
CA ASN A 4 -4.50 21.58 18.57
C ASN A 4 -3.95 20.97 17.27
N ARG A 5 -2.72 21.36 16.89
CA ARG A 5 -2.01 20.83 15.72
C ARG A 5 -1.96 19.29 15.72
N SER A 6 -1.94 18.70 16.91
CA SER A 6 -1.95 17.24 17.06
C SER A 6 -3.23 16.59 16.52
N LEU A 7 -4.40 17.23 16.71
CA LEU A 7 -5.68 16.75 16.20
C LEU A 7 -5.77 16.86 14.69
N VAL A 8 -5.27 17.94 14.11
CA VAL A 8 -5.24 18.14 12.64
C VAL A 8 -4.29 17.14 11.99
N ILE A 9 -3.13 16.89 12.60
CA ILE A 9 -2.17 15.88 12.13
C ILE A 9 -2.80 14.48 12.23
N TYR A 10 -3.49 14.17 13.32
CA TYR A 10 -4.19 12.90 13.50
C TYR A 10 -5.25 12.67 12.42
N PHE A 11 -6.07 13.68 12.10
CA PHE A 11 -7.07 13.61 11.04
C PHE A 11 -6.46 13.46 9.64
N ILE A 12 -5.36 14.13 9.35
CA ILE A 12 -4.66 14.04 8.05
C ILE A 12 -4.01 12.66 7.87
N PHE A 13 -3.47 12.05 8.94
CA PHE A 13 -2.83 10.73 8.90
C PHE A 13 -3.82 9.55 8.96
N GLU A 14 -5.09 9.78 9.30
CA GLU A 14 -6.06 8.71 9.45
C GLU A 14 -6.63 8.22 8.11
N LYS A 15 -6.67 9.08 7.10
CA LYS A 15 -7.16 8.69 5.77
C LYS A 15 -6.05 8.07 4.95
N MET A 16 -6.08 6.75 4.82
CA MET A 16 -5.11 5.98 4.02
C MET A 16 -5.74 5.33 2.79
N ILE A 17 -7.07 5.20 2.73
CA ILE A 17 -7.80 4.66 1.58
C ILE A 17 -8.39 5.81 0.78
N TYR A 18 -8.11 5.81 -0.53
CA TYR A 18 -8.61 6.79 -1.48
C TYR A 18 -9.33 6.11 -2.63
N ASN A 19 -10.46 6.67 -3.05
CA ASN A 19 -11.07 6.30 -4.32
C ASN A 19 -10.32 7.03 -5.44
N ILE A 20 -9.63 6.28 -6.29
CA ILE A 20 -8.79 6.82 -7.36
C ILE A 20 -9.40 6.62 -8.75
N SER A 21 -10.70 6.35 -8.82
CA SER A 21 -11.42 6.11 -10.09
C SER A 21 -11.42 7.33 -11.00
N TYR A 22 -11.36 8.52 -10.43
CA TYR A 22 -11.38 9.78 -11.15
C TYR A 22 -10.12 10.60 -10.85
N LYS A 23 -9.66 11.35 -11.85
CA LYS A 23 -8.50 12.21 -11.69
C LYS A 23 -8.81 13.36 -10.72
N ASP A 24 -8.04 13.44 -9.64
CA ASP A 24 -8.09 14.50 -8.64
C ASP A 24 -6.66 14.95 -8.31
N ASN A 25 -6.32 16.17 -8.70
CA ASN A 25 -4.96 16.69 -8.53
C ASN A 25 -4.57 16.86 -7.06
N LYS A 26 -5.52 17.24 -6.19
CA LYS A 26 -5.28 17.34 -4.74
C LYS A 26 -4.98 15.98 -4.14
N GLN A 27 -5.72 14.96 -4.55
CA GLN A 27 -5.51 13.59 -4.10
C GLN A 27 -4.16 13.04 -4.55
N ILE A 28 -3.78 13.28 -5.80
CA ILE A 28 -2.47 12.91 -6.35
C ILE A 28 -1.34 13.57 -5.54
N GLU A 29 -1.48 14.84 -5.21
CA GLU A 29 -0.50 15.57 -4.39
C GLU A 29 -0.36 14.97 -2.98
N LEU A 30 -1.48 14.66 -2.32
CA LEU A 30 -1.48 14.01 -1.01
C LEU A 30 -0.80 12.64 -1.04
N ILE A 31 -1.08 11.85 -2.07
CA ILE A 31 -0.46 10.53 -2.26
C ILE A 31 1.05 10.69 -2.47
N ASN A 32 1.47 11.59 -3.36
CA ASN A 32 2.89 11.84 -3.64
C ASN A 32 3.64 12.37 -2.42
N ASN A 33 3.01 13.19 -1.60
CA ASN A 33 3.61 13.67 -0.35
C ASN A 33 3.78 12.55 0.67
N SER A 34 2.89 11.57 0.67
CA SER A 34 2.90 10.45 1.61
C SER A 34 3.92 9.37 1.25
N VAL A 35 3.96 8.94 -0.01
CA VAL A 35 4.78 7.79 -0.46
C VAL A 35 5.82 8.14 -1.53
N GLY A 36 5.92 9.41 -1.89
CA GLY A 36 6.81 9.89 -2.96
C GLY A 36 6.16 9.84 -4.33
N LYS A 37 6.73 10.59 -5.26
CA LYS A 37 6.31 10.58 -6.67
C LYS A 37 6.57 9.22 -7.30
N PRO A 38 5.83 8.83 -8.36
CA PRO A 38 6.14 7.62 -9.12
C PRO A 38 7.59 7.63 -9.59
N TYR A 39 8.22 6.46 -9.59
CA TYR A 39 9.56 6.32 -10.16
C TYR A 39 9.56 6.69 -11.64
N SER A 40 10.64 7.33 -12.08
CA SER A 40 10.89 7.58 -13.52
C SER A 40 11.03 6.25 -14.27
N LEU A 41 10.85 6.29 -15.60
CA LEU A 41 11.02 5.10 -16.45
C LEU A 41 12.40 4.46 -16.27
N THR A 42 13.45 5.28 -16.21
CA THR A 42 14.83 4.82 -16.01
C THR A 42 14.98 4.09 -14.68
N SER A 43 14.44 4.65 -13.59
CA SER A 43 14.47 4.03 -12.27
C SER A 43 13.67 2.73 -12.21
N ARG A 44 12.53 2.66 -12.89
CA ARG A 44 11.74 1.43 -12.99
C ARG A 44 12.52 0.30 -13.65
N ILE A 45 13.22 0.60 -14.72
CA ILE A 45 14.07 -0.37 -15.42
C ILE A 45 15.20 -0.87 -14.52
N LYS A 46 15.90 0.05 -13.82
CA LYS A 46 16.97 -0.30 -12.87
C LYS A 46 16.49 -1.17 -11.71
N LEU A 47 15.27 -0.94 -11.24
CA LEU A 47 14.68 -1.72 -10.15
C LEU A 47 14.09 -3.07 -10.60
N GLY A 48 14.01 -3.32 -11.91
CA GLY A 48 13.37 -4.52 -12.43
C GLY A 48 11.84 -4.48 -12.37
N GLY A 49 11.27 -3.26 -12.47
CA GLY A 49 9.85 -3.00 -12.34
C GLY A 49 9.43 -2.65 -10.91
N VAL A 50 8.34 -1.90 -10.77
CA VAL A 50 7.83 -1.41 -9.48
C VAL A 50 6.42 -1.92 -9.18
N GLY A 51 5.77 -2.59 -10.13
CA GLY A 51 4.45 -3.19 -9.99
C GLY A 51 4.51 -4.67 -9.65
N SER A 52 3.64 -5.11 -8.76
CA SER A 52 3.56 -6.51 -8.36
C SER A 52 2.78 -7.35 -9.36
N PRO A 53 2.92 -8.70 -9.31
CA PRO A 53 1.90 -9.57 -9.84
C PRO A 53 0.57 -9.36 -9.10
N LYS A 54 -0.51 -9.90 -9.66
CA LYS A 54 -1.82 -9.90 -9.01
C LYS A 54 -1.79 -10.81 -7.79
N TYR A 55 -2.19 -10.28 -6.63
CA TYR A 55 -2.35 -11.05 -5.41
C TYR A 55 -3.83 -11.33 -5.13
N TYR A 56 -4.14 -12.55 -4.72
CA TYR A 56 -5.43 -12.86 -4.15
C TYR A 56 -5.45 -12.49 -2.67
N ILE A 57 -6.52 -11.82 -2.25
CA ILE A 57 -6.72 -11.41 -0.86
C ILE A 57 -7.44 -12.53 -0.13
N LYS A 58 -6.80 -13.09 0.90
CA LYS A 58 -7.38 -14.12 1.74
C LYS A 58 -8.36 -13.53 2.76
N SER A 59 -7.98 -12.43 3.38
CA SER A 59 -8.80 -11.68 4.33
C SER A 59 -8.28 -10.26 4.50
N SER A 60 -9.09 -9.40 5.10
CA SER A 60 -8.72 -8.02 5.37
C SER A 60 -9.43 -7.51 6.61
N ASP A 61 -9.07 -6.29 7.05
CA ASP A 61 -9.82 -5.58 8.08
C ASP A 61 -11.23 -5.24 7.60
N LYS A 62 -12.09 -4.81 8.53
CA LYS A 62 -13.51 -4.53 8.24
C LYS A 62 -13.73 -3.44 7.21
N LYS A 63 -12.91 -2.40 7.20
CA LYS A 63 -13.07 -1.27 6.26
C LYS A 63 -12.80 -1.70 4.81
N ILE A 64 -11.76 -2.46 4.59
CA ILE A 64 -11.43 -3.00 3.27
C ILE A 64 -12.43 -4.09 2.88
N ASP A 65 -12.74 -5.00 3.80
CA ASP A 65 -13.68 -6.09 3.56
C ASP A 65 -15.07 -5.58 3.19
N SER A 66 -15.54 -4.49 3.80
CA SER A 66 -16.81 -3.87 3.46
C SER A 66 -16.88 -3.37 2.02
N LEU A 67 -15.75 -3.01 1.42
CA LEU A 67 -15.66 -2.66 0.00
C LEU A 67 -15.56 -3.90 -0.89
N LEU A 68 -14.79 -4.89 -0.47
CA LEU A 68 -14.58 -6.11 -1.26
C LEU A 68 -15.82 -6.99 -1.33
N ILE A 69 -16.62 -7.06 -0.27
CA ILE A 69 -17.83 -7.88 -0.22
C ILE A 69 -18.91 -7.44 -1.20
N LEU A 70 -18.86 -6.19 -1.66
CA LEU A 70 -19.81 -5.66 -2.66
C LEU A 70 -19.60 -6.27 -4.04
N ASP A 71 -18.43 -6.84 -4.30
CA ASP A 71 -18.07 -7.41 -5.59
C ASP A 71 -18.16 -8.93 -5.53
N ASN A 72 -18.79 -9.53 -6.54
CA ASN A 72 -18.91 -10.99 -6.66
C ASN A 72 -17.69 -11.65 -7.32
N ASN A 73 -16.70 -10.85 -7.72
CA ASN A 73 -15.45 -11.34 -8.29
C ASN A 73 -14.45 -11.76 -7.22
N ASP A 74 -13.41 -12.48 -7.63
CA ASP A 74 -12.29 -12.79 -6.73
C ASP A 74 -11.67 -11.51 -6.18
N ASN A 75 -11.43 -11.48 -4.89
CA ASN A 75 -10.80 -10.35 -4.23
C ASN A 75 -9.30 -10.36 -4.56
N THR A 76 -8.87 -9.39 -5.34
CA THR A 76 -7.47 -9.26 -5.77
C THR A 76 -6.94 -7.84 -5.57
N CYS A 77 -5.63 -7.72 -5.49
CA CYS A 77 -4.95 -6.44 -5.43
C CYS A 77 -3.63 -6.46 -6.19
N ASN A 78 -3.14 -5.28 -6.50
CA ASN A 78 -1.79 -5.05 -7.02
C ASN A 78 -1.07 -4.08 -6.10
N ILE A 79 0.24 -4.24 -5.99
CA ILE A 79 1.08 -3.37 -5.17
C ILE A 79 2.06 -2.61 -6.08
N GLU A 80 2.16 -1.30 -5.88
CA GLU A 80 3.15 -0.46 -6.53
C GLU A 80 4.16 0.03 -5.50
N MET A 81 5.45 -0.14 -5.79
CA MET A 81 6.51 0.45 -4.97
C MET A 81 6.69 1.93 -5.34
N ARG A 82 6.81 2.74 -4.33
CA ARG A 82 7.13 4.17 -4.39
C ARG A 82 8.41 4.44 -3.60
N PRO A 83 9.06 5.61 -3.80
CA PRO A 83 10.30 5.93 -3.08
C PRO A 83 10.17 5.89 -1.55
N LYS A 84 9.01 6.23 -1.00
CA LYS A 84 8.80 6.32 0.46
C LYS A 84 7.68 5.40 0.98
N GLY A 85 7.21 4.47 0.18
CA GLY A 85 6.13 3.59 0.60
C GLY A 85 5.60 2.70 -0.50
N ILE A 86 4.41 2.19 -0.29
CA ILE A 86 3.70 1.35 -1.26
C ILE A 86 2.28 1.83 -1.45
N ILE A 87 1.71 1.49 -2.59
CA ILE A 87 0.29 1.70 -2.89
C ILE A 87 -0.31 0.33 -3.20
N ILE A 88 -1.36 -0.04 -2.48
CA ILE A 88 -2.12 -1.27 -2.75
C ILE A 88 -3.44 -0.87 -3.41
N ARG A 89 -3.62 -1.30 -4.66
CA ARG A 89 -4.84 -1.01 -5.43
C ARG A 89 -5.73 -2.23 -5.49
N PHE A 90 -7.01 -2.01 -5.26
CA PHE A 90 -8.04 -3.03 -5.41
C PHE A 90 -9.32 -2.42 -5.99
N ARG A 91 -10.16 -3.25 -6.58
CA ARG A 91 -11.44 -2.81 -7.14
C ARG A 91 -12.60 -3.22 -6.24
N SER A 92 -13.58 -2.33 -6.17
CA SER A 92 -14.89 -2.61 -5.57
C SER A 92 -15.95 -2.12 -6.55
N LEU A 93 -16.72 -3.05 -7.13
CA LEU A 93 -17.66 -2.77 -8.21
C LEU A 93 -16.93 -2.14 -9.40
N LEU A 94 -17.32 -0.94 -9.83
CA LEU A 94 -16.68 -0.20 -10.92
C LEU A 94 -15.62 0.80 -10.45
N GLU A 95 -15.40 0.88 -9.15
CA GLU A 95 -14.50 1.85 -8.54
C GLU A 95 -13.14 1.22 -8.20
N THR A 96 -12.09 2.01 -8.32
CA THR A 96 -10.73 1.61 -7.91
C THR A 96 -10.34 2.36 -6.65
N TYR A 97 -9.88 1.61 -5.65
CA TYR A 97 -9.39 2.15 -4.39
C TYR A 97 -7.90 1.92 -4.25
N ALA A 98 -7.24 2.84 -3.57
CA ALA A 98 -5.82 2.75 -3.25
C ALA A 98 -5.61 2.89 -1.75
N LEU A 99 -4.93 1.92 -1.16
CA LEU A 99 -4.41 2.00 0.20
C LEU A 99 -2.99 2.51 0.13
N ILE A 100 -2.73 3.67 0.73
CA ILE A 100 -1.46 4.37 0.68
C ILE A 100 -0.71 4.13 1.97
N ILE A 101 0.44 3.45 1.91
CA ILE A 101 1.20 3.08 3.10
C ILE A 101 2.65 3.59 2.99
N PRO A 102 3.00 4.65 3.72
CA PRO A 102 4.41 5.04 3.88
C PRO A 102 5.20 3.92 4.57
N TYR A 103 6.47 3.77 4.23
CA TYR A 103 7.30 2.71 4.82
C TYR A 103 7.37 2.77 6.34
N PHE A 104 7.36 3.96 6.93
CA PHE A 104 7.41 4.09 8.40
C PHE A 104 6.15 3.60 9.10
N LYS A 105 5.04 3.42 8.38
CA LYS A 105 3.78 2.87 8.90
C LYS A 105 3.54 1.42 8.46
N LEU A 106 4.41 0.87 7.62
CA LEU A 106 4.26 -0.46 7.04
C LEU A 106 4.83 -1.52 7.96
N SER A 107 4.05 -2.55 8.24
CA SER A 107 4.52 -3.79 8.86
C SER A 107 4.07 -4.98 8.01
N ILE A 108 4.98 -5.91 7.77
CA ILE A 108 4.69 -7.11 6.99
C ILE A 108 5.09 -8.33 7.83
N PHE A 109 4.15 -9.26 7.98
CA PHE A 109 4.33 -10.51 8.71
C PHE A 109 4.03 -11.70 7.83
N LYS A 110 4.65 -12.84 8.11
CA LYS A 110 4.42 -14.10 7.42
C LYS A 110 3.72 -15.08 8.37
N PRO A 111 2.37 -15.02 8.51
CA PRO A 111 1.66 -15.86 9.47
C PRO A 111 1.66 -17.35 9.11
N THR A 112 1.69 -17.70 7.83
CA THR A 112 1.77 -19.09 7.31
C THR A 112 2.69 -19.17 6.09
N GLY A 113 3.02 -20.37 5.65
CA GLY A 113 3.97 -20.59 4.54
C GLY A 113 3.61 -19.89 3.24
N ASP A 114 2.34 -19.81 2.90
CA ASP A 114 1.84 -19.30 1.61
C ASP A 114 1.16 -17.94 1.69
N THR A 115 1.28 -17.23 2.80
CA THR A 115 0.63 -15.93 2.97
C THR A 115 1.57 -14.90 3.58
N TYR A 116 1.31 -13.63 3.28
CA TYR A 116 1.88 -12.48 3.98
C TYR A 116 0.74 -11.60 4.48
N SER A 117 0.93 -11.03 5.66
CA SER A 117 0.02 -10.08 6.26
C SER A 117 0.63 -8.68 6.21
N ILE A 118 -0.03 -7.76 5.53
CA ILE A 118 0.39 -6.37 5.37
C ILE A 118 -0.45 -5.52 6.32
N HIS A 119 0.19 -4.76 7.18
CA HIS A 119 -0.46 -3.93 8.19
C HIS A 119 -0.04 -2.48 8.10
N SER A 120 -0.98 -1.59 8.35
CA SER A 120 -0.72 -0.17 8.60
C SER A 120 -1.83 0.41 9.46
N GLY A 121 -1.53 0.72 10.73
CA GLY A 121 -2.55 1.17 11.68
C GLY A 121 -3.66 0.12 11.83
N GLU A 122 -4.91 0.53 11.58
CA GLU A 122 -6.08 -0.36 11.64
C GLU A 122 -6.31 -1.15 10.35
N TYR A 123 -5.56 -0.85 9.28
CA TYR A 123 -5.69 -1.56 8.00
C TYR A 123 -4.85 -2.82 7.98
N LYS A 124 -5.41 -3.88 7.43
CA LYS A 124 -4.77 -5.19 7.32
C LYS A 124 -5.24 -5.88 6.05
N ILE A 125 -4.30 -6.41 5.29
CA ILE A 125 -4.58 -7.25 4.13
C ILE A 125 -3.71 -8.50 4.23
N ILE A 126 -4.32 -9.69 4.16
CA ILE A 126 -3.61 -10.95 4.04
C ILE A 126 -3.68 -11.39 2.58
N ILE A 127 -2.52 -11.53 1.96
CA ILE A 127 -2.37 -11.92 0.56
C ILE A 127 -1.79 -13.34 0.44
N ILE A 128 -2.18 -14.02 -0.63
CA ILE A 128 -1.69 -15.36 -0.94
C ILE A 128 -0.46 -15.25 -1.85
N THR A 129 0.65 -15.87 -1.45
CA THR A 129 1.96 -15.77 -2.12
C THR A 129 2.53 -17.14 -2.46
N LYS A 130 1.77 -17.99 -3.15
CA LYS A 130 2.16 -19.37 -3.48
C LYS A 130 3.33 -19.47 -4.46
N THR A 131 3.55 -18.46 -5.30
CA THR A 131 4.63 -18.48 -6.28
C THR A 131 5.86 -17.73 -5.77
N GLU A 132 7.04 -18.10 -6.26
CA GLU A 132 8.28 -17.43 -5.91
C GLU A 132 8.30 -15.97 -6.37
N THR A 133 7.77 -15.69 -7.54
CA THR A 133 7.65 -14.30 -8.06
C THR A 133 6.88 -13.41 -7.11
N LYS A 134 5.78 -13.90 -6.54
CA LYS A 134 4.97 -13.18 -5.55
C LYS A 134 5.74 -12.95 -4.25
N ARG A 135 6.47 -13.96 -3.77
CA ARG A 135 7.31 -13.82 -2.57
C ARG A 135 8.48 -12.87 -2.77
N LYS A 136 9.13 -12.91 -3.92
CA LYS A 136 10.26 -12.01 -4.25
C LYS A 136 9.87 -10.55 -4.23
N PHE A 137 8.69 -10.21 -4.74
CA PHE A 137 8.22 -8.83 -4.72
C PHE A 137 8.05 -8.30 -3.28
N ILE A 138 7.48 -9.10 -2.39
CA ILE A 138 7.35 -8.74 -0.98
C ILE A 138 8.73 -8.54 -0.32
N LYS A 139 9.69 -9.41 -0.62
CA LYS A 139 11.08 -9.26 -0.13
C LYS A 139 11.71 -7.95 -0.61
N ARG A 140 11.47 -7.56 -1.86
CA ARG A 140 11.95 -6.27 -2.40
C ARG A 140 11.36 -5.08 -1.64
N ILE A 141 10.08 -5.13 -1.30
CA ILE A 141 9.44 -4.08 -0.48
C ILE A 141 10.16 -3.98 0.88
N LEU A 142 10.42 -5.11 1.53
CA LEU A 142 11.12 -5.14 2.81
C LEU A 142 12.54 -4.60 2.71
N GLU A 143 13.26 -4.87 1.62
CA GLU A 143 14.59 -4.33 1.35
C GLU A 143 14.55 -2.80 1.18
N GLU A 144 13.60 -2.27 0.42
CA GLU A 144 13.43 -0.83 0.25
C GLU A 144 13.06 -0.14 1.56
N LYS A 145 12.18 -0.73 2.35
CA LYS A 145 11.87 -0.23 3.68
C LYS A 145 13.11 -0.20 4.58
N ALA A 146 13.93 -1.23 4.56
CA ALA A 146 15.15 -1.32 5.37
C ALA A 146 16.17 -0.25 5.00
N LYS A 147 16.34 0.06 3.71
CA LYS A 147 17.23 1.14 3.25
C LYS A 147 16.84 2.49 3.84
N ILE A 148 15.55 2.82 3.80
CA ILE A 148 15.05 4.09 4.33
C ILE A 148 15.22 4.17 5.86
N SER A 149 14.99 3.08 6.57
CA SER A 149 15.19 3.02 8.02
C SER A 149 16.64 3.29 8.43
N LYS A 150 17.61 2.86 7.61
CA LYS A 150 19.04 3.15 7.85
C LYS A 150 19.38 4.63 7.65
N ASP A 151 18.75 5.28 6.68
CA ASP A 151 19.01 6.69 6.40
C ASP A 151 18.54 7.61 7.53
N TYR A 152 17.58 7.16 8.35
CA TYR A 152 17.13 7.90 9.53
C TYR A 152 17.98 7.70 10.79
N ILE A 153 18.87 6.70 10.81
CA ILE A 153 19.72 6.37 11.97
C ILE A 153 21.11 7.03 11.83
N ASN A 154 21.49 7.42 10.65
CA ASN A 154 22.73 8.13 10.34
C ASN A 154 22.48 9.64 10.23
#